data_009e5076e16c724a7e25073b5374e087
#
_entry.id   009e5076e16c724a7e25073b5374e087
#
_cell.length_a   1.000
_cell.length_b   1.000
_cell.length_c   1.000
_cell.angle_alpha   90.00
_cell.angle_beta   90.00
_cell.angle_gamma   90.00
#
_symmetry.space_group_name_H-M   'P 1'
#
loop_
_entity.id
_entity.type
_entity.pdbx_description
1 polymer ?
#
loop_
_entity_poly.entity_id
_entity_poly.type
_entity_poly.pdbx_seq_one_letter_code
_entity_poly.pdbx_strand_id
1 'polypeptide(L)'
;MHPNEAGAQFKDFGLLAKLFETEPLVAVGETGLDFHHHFTPVEEQKKAFQAHLDLALDRNLPVILHVRDAHKETLEILDGLQRMPRGVFHCFSGTAEFAREALERGFFISVAGRVTYKNAEDLRKVVKGLPVGRLLVETDCPYLTPMPHRGEDNEPAFVRFTAEKIAEVMGMPFADLARTTTANARRLFGIGGTPDEAAITYRIGDSLYLNVTNRCPNACPWCVRFRSPYLKGYKLALEREPGYEEIVAAIGYVKPYREVVFCGYGEPTERLDVVKKVAAWVKAQGARVRLDTNGLGSLVAGRDIAPELAGLVDAVSVSVNTADARQYAELCRPRFGEAAYGAVIGFVKRAKDVIGDVTVTVVSLPEVDVEAARRLAEGLGVKFRVRQYVEHG
;
A
#
# COMPACT_ATOMS: atom_id res chain seq x y z
N MET A 1 22.84 10.12 16.33
CA MET A 1 24.23 9.69 16.68
C MET A 1 24.33 8.22 16.31
N HIS A 2 25.16 7.92 15.31
CA HIS A 2 25.35 6.55 14.81
C HIS A 2 25.92 5.64 15.90
N PRO A 3 25.53 4.35 16.01
CA PRO A 3 26.01 3.45 17.06
C PRO A 3 27.55 3.33 17.12
N ASN A 4 28.22 3.39 16.00
CA ASN A 4 29.69 3.32 15.95
C ASN A 4 30.40 4.54 16.54
N GLU A 5 29.71 5.65 16.78
CA GLU A 5 30.23 6.90 17.34
C GLU A 5 29.65 7.21 18.72
N ALA A 6 28.71 6.39 19.20
CA ALA A 6 27.95 6.62 20.42
C ALA A 6 28.84 6.85 21.64
N GLY A 7 29.94 6.08 21.79
CA GLY A 7 30.86 6.22 22.92
C GLY A 7 31.54 7.57 22.98
N ALA A 8 32.06 8.06 21.87
CA ALA A 8 32.79 9.32 21.79
C ALA A 8 31.87 10.55 21.86
N GLN A 9 30.71 10.48 21.20
CA GLN A 9 29.81 11.64 21.02
C GLN A 9 28.67 11.72 22.04
N PHE A 10 28.44 10.67 22.84
CA PHE A 10 27.32 10.66 23.78
C PHE A 10 27.38 11.76 24.86
N LYS A 11 28.55 12.21 25.23
CA LYS A 11 28.75 13.36 26.12
C LYS A 11 28.08 14.65 25.61
N ASP A 12 27.97 14.78 24.28
CA ASP A 12 27.39 15.94 23.61
C ASP A 12 25.88 15.77 23.34
N PHE A 13 25.26 14.68 23.82
CA PHE A 13 23.83 14.39 23.60
C PHE A 13 22.91 15.53 24.04
N GLY A 14 23.24 16.23 25.14
CA GLY A 14 22.49 17.40 25.59
C GLY A 14 22.49 18.56 24.57
N LEU A 15 23.57 18.74 23.82
CA LEU A 15 23.64 19.73 22.72
C LEU A 15 22.78 19.28 21.55
N LEU A 16 22.84 17.99 21.18
CA LEU A 16 21.98 17.42 20.17
C LEU A 16 20.48 17.63 20.51
N ALA A 17 20.09 17.35 21.75
CA ALA A 17 18.71 17.52 22.20
C ALA A 17 18.23 18.98 22.07
N LYS A 18 19.10 19.97 22.28
CA LYS A 18 18.78 21.40 22.12
C LYS A 18 18.52 21.79 20.67
N LEU A 19 19.14 21.14 19.68
CA LEU A 19 18.86 21.42 18.27
C LEU A 19 17.38 21.19 17.92
N PHE A 20 16.72 20.25 18.58
CA PHE A 20 15.27 20.00 18.40
C PHE A 20 14.37 21.12 18.95
N GLU A 21 14.92 22.11 19.64
CA GLU A 21 14.20 23.30 20.11
C GLU A 21 14.34 24.48 19.13
N THR A 22 15.42 24.52 18.37
CA THR A 22 15.78 25.66 17.51
C THR A 22 15.65 25.37 16.01
N GLU A 23 15.73 24.11 15.61
CA GLU A 23 15.75 23.72 14.20
C GLU A 23 14.49 22.90 13.84
N PRO A 24 13.97 23.02 12.61
CA PRO A 24 12.80 22.28 12.13
C PRO A 24 13.17 20.82 11.79
N LEU A 25 13.64 20.06 12.77
CA LEU A 25 14.04 18.67 12.59
C LEU A 25 12.82 17.76 12.45
N VAL A 26 12.90 16.78 11.55
CA VAL A 26 11.76 15.91 11.17
C VAL A 26 11.91 14.47 11.63
N ALA A 27 13.07 14.09 12.15
CA ALA A 27 13.36 12.75 12.65
C ALA A 27 14.53 12.77 13.65
N VAL A 28 14.60 11.75 14.48
CA VAL A 28 15.74 11.44 15.35
C VAL A 28 16.53 10.30 14.72
N GLY A 29 17.78 10.50 14.39
CA GLY A 29 18.62 9.47 13.78
C GLY A 29 19.90 10.06 13.18
N GLU A 30 20.76 9.23 12.69
CA GLU A 30 20.70 7.77 12.67
C GLU A 30 21.10 7.21 14.03
N THR A 31 20.34 6.22 14.57
CA THR A 31 20.58 5.62 15.89
C THR A 31 20.26 4.12 15.87
N GLY A 32 20.71 3.36 16.82
CA GLY A 32 20.44 1.93 16.90
C GLY A 32 21.62 1.12 17.39
N LEU A 33 21.80 -0.09 16.84
CA LEU A 33 22.84 -1.04 17.26
C LEU A 33 23.60 -1.61 16.05
N ASP A 34 24.92 -1.64 16.15
CA ASP A 34 25.83 -2.27 15.19
C ASP A 34 26.80 -3.19 15.95
N PHE A 35 26.58 -4.50 15.85
CA PHE A 35 27.44 -5.51 16.45
C PHE A 35 28.46 -6.10 15.46
N HIS A 36 28.40 -5.65 14.22
CA HIS A 36 29.36 -6.02 13.19
C HIS A 36 30.67 -5.25 13.37
N HIS A 37 30.58 -3.95 13.64
CA HIS A 37 31.73 -3.11 13.91
C HIS A 37 31.91 -2.93 15.42
N HIS A 38 33.10 -3.09 15.90
CA HIS A 38 33.41 -3.01 17.33
C HIS A 38 34.03 -1.66 17.73
N PHE A 39 33.55 -0.56 17.10
CA PHE A 39 34.10 0.78 17.38
C PHE A 39 33.61 1.37 18.72
N THR A 40 32.43 0.99 19.14
CA THR A 40 31.82 1.41 20.40
C THR A 40 31.34 0.18 21.18
N PRO A 41 31.60 0.11 22.50
CA PRO A 41 31.06 -0.96 23.33
C PRO A 41 29.56 -1.10 23.27
N VAL A 42 29.06 -2.32 23.30
CA VAL A 42 27.63 -2.63 23.17
C VAL A 42 26.75 -1.86 24.18
N GLU A 43 27.18 -1.77 25.43
CA GLU A 43 26.42 -1.09 26.46
C GLU A 43 26.35 0.44 26.25
N GLU A 44 27.36 1.03 25.64
CA GLU A 44 27.33 2.44 25.26
C GLU A 44 26.40 2.67 24.06
N GLN A 45 26.39 1.75 23.08
CA GLN A 45 25.44 1.78 21.99
C GLN A 45 23.99 1.70 22.51
N LYS A 46 23.69 0.74 23.40
CA LYS A 46 22.36 0.57 24.02
C LYS A 46 21.92 1.82 24.78
N LYS A 47 22.82 2.40 25.58
CA LYS A 47 22.57 3.63 26.33
C LYS A 47 22.24 4.80 25.39
N ALA A 48 23.01 4.99 24.36
CA ALA A 48 22.78 6.03 23.36
C ALA A 48 21.46 5.77 22.60
N PHE A 49 21.20 4.53 22.21
CA PHE A 49 19.97 4.14 21.53
C PHE A 49 18.73 4.46 22.40
N GLN A 50 18.72 4.07 23.68
CA GLN A 50 17.62 4.38 24.58
C GLN A 50 17.39 5.89 24.69
N ALA A 51 18.45 6.70 24.86
CA ALA A 51 18.33 8.14 24.95
C ALA A 51 17.72 8.79 23.69
N HIS A 52 18.05 8.26 22.50
CA HIS A 52 17.46 8.74 21.24
C HIS A 52 15.98 8.32 21.13
N LEU A 53 15.62 7.10 21.56
CA LEU A 53 14.23 6.66 21.58
C LEU A 53 13.39 7.54 22.53
N ASP A 54 13.89 7.85 23.72
CA ASP A 54 13.22 8.74 24.66
C ASP A 54 13.04 10.14 24.06
N LEU A 55 14.08 10.70 23.45
CA LEU A 55 14.00 12.00 22.77
C LEU A 55 12.96 11.99 21.63
N ALA A 56 12.93 10.93 20.83
CA ALA A 56 11.96 10.81 19.73
C ALA A 56 10.52 10.73 20.24
N LEU A 57 10.29 9.99 21.33
CA LEU A 57 8.98 9.89 21.99
C LEU A 57 8.54 11.21 22.59
N ASP A 58 9.43 11.92 23.29
CA ASP A 58 9.16 13.22 23.91
C ASP A 58 8.81 14.29 22.86
N ARG A 59 9.49 14.28 21.72
CA ARG A 59 9.28 15.22 20.61
C ARG A 59 8.23 14.76 19.60
N ASN A 60 7.66 13.54 19.78
CA ASN A 60 6.74 12.90 18.83
C ASN A 60 7.30 12.85 17.41
N LEU A 61 8.60 12.60 17.26
CA LEU A 61 9.29 12.47 15.99
C LEU A 61 9.53 11.00 15.65
N PRO A 62 9.62 10.64 14.35
CA PRO A 62 10.04 9.31 13.95
C PRO A 62 11.53 9.08 14.19
N VAL A 63 11.90 7.80 14.35
CA VAL A 63 13.30 7.38 14.46
C VAL A 63 13.80 6.75 13.16
N ILE A 64 15.07 7.00 12.82
CA ILE A 64 15.80 6.34 11.74
C ILE A 64 16.76 5.34 12.39
N LEU A 65 16.46 4.05 12.23
CA LEU A 65 17.10 2.96 12.95
C LEU A 65 18.17 2.28 12.08
N HIS A 66 19.40 2.30 12.56
CA HIS A 66 20.49 1.48 12.09
C HIS A 66 20.55 0.15 12.85
N VAL A 67 20.47 -0.98 12.15
CA VAL A 67 20.58 -2.29 12.80
C VAL A 67 21.47 -3.22 11.97
N ARG A 68 22.56 -3.64 12.55
CA ARG A 68 23.50 -4.59 11.93
C ARG A 68 23.96 -5.64 12.92
N ASP A 69 23.62 -6.91 12.61
CA ASP A 69 23.92 -8.08 13.44
C ASP A 69 23.39 -7.97 14.89
N ALA A 70 22.32 -7.15 15.11
CA ALA A 70 21.75 -6.81 16.42
C ALA A 70 20.21 -6.83 16.42
N HIS A 71 19.61 -7.68 15.59
CA HIS A 71 18.16 -7.70 15.36
C HIS A 71 17.36 -7.96 16.65
N LYS A 72 17.78 -9.01 17.39
CA LYS A 72 17.08 -9.44 18.60
C LYS A 72 17.14 -8.35 19.68
N GLU A 73 18.32 -7.85 19.97
CA GLU A 73 18.54 -6.85 21.01
C GLU A 73 17.81 -5.54 20.68
N THR A 74 17.76 -5.17 19.40
CA THR A 74 16.99 -4.00 18.96
C THR A 74 15.52 -4.17 19.25
N LEU A 75 14.92 -5.34 18.92
CA LEU A 75 13.51 -5.59 19.20
C LEU A 75 13.23 -5.67 20.70
N GLU A 76 14.12 -6.29 21.50
CA GLU A 76 13.98 -6.33 22.96
C GLU A 76 13.96 -4.93 23.58
N ILE A 77 14.81 -4.01 23.12
CA ILE A 77 14.80 -2.61 23.58
C ILE A 77 13.51 -1.91 23.18
N LEU A 78 13.06 -2.08 21.94
CA LEU A 78 11.82 -1.48 21.46
C LEU A 78 10.59 -2.00 22.23
N ASP A 79 10.53 -3.31 22.48
CA ASP A 79 9.44 -3.96 23.23
C ASP A 79 9.41 -3.55 24.72
N GLY A 80 10.54 -3.10 25.27
CA GLY A 80 10.64 -2.54 26.63
C GLY A 80 10.06 -1.14 26.79
N LEU A 81 9.73 -0.46 25.68
CA LEU A 81 9.19 0.91 25.72
C LEU A 81 7.71 0.92 26.13
N GLN A 82 7.29 1.94 26.87
CA GLN A 82 5.88 2.15 27.21
C GLN A 82 5.01 2.47 25.99
N ARG A 83 5.60 3.08 24.98
CA ARG A 83 4.95 3.46 23.71
C ARG A 83 5.93 3.25 22.56
N MET A 84 5.47 2.60 21.49
CA MET A 84 6.28 2.39 20.27
C MET A 84 6.45 3.70 19.52
N PRO A 85 7.68 4.13 19.18
CA PRO A 85 7.90 5.27 18.30
C PRO A 85 7.53 4.92 16.85
N ARG A 86 7.14 5.92 16.07
CA ARG A 86 7.14 5.77 14.61
C ARG A 86 8.57 5.71 14.11
N GLY A 87 8.84 5.00 13.02
CA GLY A 87 10.20 4.97 12.51
C GLY A 87 10.40 4.10 11.28
N VAL A 88 11.66 4.00 10.88
CA VAL A 88 12.11 3.21 9.75
C VAL A 88 13.38 2.46 10.11
N PHE A 89 13.44 1.19 9.75
CA PHE A 89 14.70 0.45 9.67
C PHE A 89 15.36 0.82 8.35
N HIS A 90 16.38 1.68 8.42
CA HIS A 90 17.09 2.14 7.25
C HIS A 90 18.10 1.10 6.76
N CYS A 91 18.50 1.21 5.49
CA CYS A 91 19.49 0.34 4.86
C CYS A 91 19.27 -1.16 5.15
N PHE A 92 17.99 -1.60 5.11
CA PHE A 92 17.58 -2.90 5.60
C PHE A 92 18.32 -4.04 4.91
N SER A 93 18.91 -4.90 5.74
CA SER A 93 19.67 -6.08 5.30
C SER A 93 19.30 -7.35 6.07
N GLY A 94 18.21 -7.30 6.85
CA GLY A 94 17.73 -8.39 7.69
C GLY A 94 16.99 -9.49 6.95
N THR A 95 16.52 -10.48 7.72
CA THR A 95 15.73 -11.59 7.23
C THR A 95 14.27 -11.23 7.00
N ALA A 96 13.51 -12.10 6.32
CA ALA A 96 12.07 -11.93 6.16
C ALA A 96 11.32 -11.95 7.52
N GLU A 97 11.80 -12.74 8.48
CA GLU A 97 11.25 -12.79 9.82
C GLU A 97 11.44 -11.45 10.54
N PHE A 98 12.65 -10.90 10.55
CA PHE A 98 12.91 -9.60 11.15
C PHE A 98 12.11 -8.47 10.48
N ALA A 99 11.97 -8.52 9.15
CA ALA A 99 11.11 -7.57 8.43
C ALA A 99 9.65 -7.65 8.89
N ARG A 100 9.10 -8.87 9.06
CA ARG A 100 7.74 -9.09 9.59
C ARG A 100 7.58 -8.51 10.98
N GLU A 101 8.51 -8.79 11.89
CA GLU A 101 8.48 -8.29 13.27
C GLU A 101 8.58 -6.77 13.35
N ALA A 102 9.38 -6.14 12.49
CA ALA A 102 9.46 -4.69 12.35
C ALA A 102 8.14 -4.08 11.86
N LEU A 103 7.52 -4.70 10.86
CA LEU A 103 6.22 -4.28 10.30
C LEU A 103 5.08 -4.41 11.30
N GLU A 104 5.02 -5.50 12.08
CA GLU A 104 4.04 -5.73 13.14
C GLU A 104 4.09 -4.62 14.22
N ARG A 105 5.28 -4.10 14.50
CA ARG A 105 5.49 -2.96 15.39
C ARG A 105 5.23 -1.59 14.74
N GLY A 106 4.80 -1.57 13.47
CA GLY A 106 4.41 -0.36 12.76
C GLY A 106 5.54 0.39 12.08
N PHE A 107 6.76 -0.16 12.03
CA PHE A 107 7.89 0.47 11.35
C PHE A 107 7.78 0.38 9.83
N PHE A 108 8.50 1.28 9.16
CA PHE A 108 8.81 1.20 7.74
C PHE A 108 10.12 0.44 7.53
N ILE A 109 10.27 -0.10 6.33
CA ILE A 109 11.51 -0.72 5.86
C ILE A 109 12.05 0.13 4.72
N SER A 110 13.30 0.58 4.82
CA SER A 110 13.97 1.32 3.75
C SER A 110 15.06 0.47 3.09
N VAL A 111 15.12 0.50 1.77
CA VAL A 111 16.00 -0.34 0.97
C VAL A 111 16.94 0.52 0.14
N ALA A 112 18.25 0.28 0.31
CA ALA A 112 19.34 0.97 -0.38
C ALA A 112 19.82 0.23 -1.63
N GLY A 113 20.86 0.78 -2.30
CA GLY A 113 21.42 0.31 -3.55
C GLY A 113 21.85 -1.16 -3.60
N ARG A 114 22.10 -1.78 -2.43
CA ARG A 114 22.46 -3.20 -2.32
C ARG A 114 21.48 -4.15 -3.01
N VAL A 115 20.19 -3.81 -3.08
CA VAL A 115 19.17 -4.64 -3.76
C VAL A 115 19.49 -4.90 -5.24
N THR A 116 20.29 -4.01 -5.86
CA THR A 116 20.73 -4.11 -7.25
C THR A 116 21.91 -5.09 -7.47
N TYR A 117 22.59 -5.51 -6.39
CA TYR A 117 23.80 -6.33 -6.50
C TYR A 117 23.49 -7.76 -6.92
N LYS A 118 24.43 -8.40 -7.64
CA LYS A 118 24.26 -9.79 -8.14
C LYS A 118 24.00 -10.76 -6.98
N ASN A 119 24.73 -10.62 -5.87
CA ASN A 119 24.66 -11.48 -4.69
C ASN A 119 23.58 -11.08 -3.67
N ALA A 120 22.63 -10.22 -4.02
CA ALA A 120 21.55 -9.77 -3.12
C ALA A 120 20.22 -10.50 -3.34
N GLU A 121 20.25 -11.77 -3.74
CA GLU A 121 19.04 -12.51 -4.05
C GLU A 121 18.13 -12.68 -2.81
N ASP A 122 18.70 -12.93 -1.63
CA ASP A 122 17.91 -13.09 -0.41
C ASP A 122 17.23 -11.77 0.00
N LEU A 123 17.93 -10.63 -0.14
CA LEU A 123 17.30 -9.33 0.06
C LEU A 123 16.14 -9.10 -0.94
N ARG A 124 16.30 -9.48 -2.20
CA ARG A 124 15.22 -9.39 -3.19
C ARG A 124 14.03 -10.26 -2.85
N LYS A 125 14.25 -11.47 -2.28
CA LYS A 125 13.13 -12.31 -1.76
C LYS A 125 12.38 -11.62 -0.64
N VAL A 126 13.09 -11.00 0.30
CA VAL A 126 12.49 -10.20 1.38
C VAL A 126 11.68 -9.05 0.78
N VAL A 127 12.29 -8.22 -0.08
CA VAL A 127 11.66 -7.06 -0.71
C VAL A 127 10.38 -7.44 -1.47
N LYS A 128 10.38 -8.58 -2.17
CA LYS A 128 9.20 -9.08 -2.89
C LYS A 128 8.00 -9.33 -1.98
N GLY A 129 8.23 -9.67 -0.72
CA GLY A 129 7.20 -9.92 0.29
C GLY A 129 6.79 -8.69 1.10
N LEU A 130 7.48 -7.55 0.96
CA LEU A 130 7.17 -6.35 1.73
C LEU A 130 5.87 -5.68 1.23
N PRO A 131 5.03 -5.16 2.14
CA PRO A 131 3.91 -4.31 1.78
C PRO A 131 4.44 -2.97 1.25
N VAL A 132 4.11 -2.63 0.01
CA VAL A 132 4.60 -1.39 -0.62
C VAL A 132 4.22 -0.12 0.16
N GLY A 133 3.11 -0.15 0.91
CA GLY A 133 2.67 0.94 1.79
C GLY A 133 3.56 1.17 3.03
N ARG A 134 4.52 0.28 3.28
CA ARG A 134 5.50 0.35 4.37
C ARG A 134 6.95 0.39 3.87
N LEU A 135 7.13 0.52 2.55
CA LEU A 135 8.45 0.53 1.92
C LEU A 135 8.93 1.97 1.68
N LEU A 136 10.20 2.22 1.97
CA LEU A 136 10.94 3.41 1.55
C LEU A 136 12.11 2.99 0.65
N VAL A 137 12.62 3.94 -0.12
CA VAL A 137 13.83 3.80 -0.93
C VAL A 137 14.83 4.87 -0.54
N GLU A 138 16.09 4.52 -0.53
CA GLU A 138 17.19 5.41 -0.13
C GLU A 138 18.46 5.13 -0.93
N THR A 139 19.46 5.98 -0.76
CA THR A 139 20.79 5.80 -1.35
C THR A 139 21.81 5.30 -0.36
N ASP A 140 21.78 5.78 0.87
CA ASP A 140 22.86 5.65 1.87
C ASP A 140 24.18 6.25 1.37
N CYS A 141 24.10 7.32 0.53
CA CYS A 141 25.27 7.95 -0.06
C CYS A 141 26.18 8.57 1.03
N PRO A 142 27.50 8.48 0.85
CA PRO A 142 28.26 8.08 -0.34
C PRO A 142 28.46 6.56 -0.50
N TYR A 143 27.82 5.74 0.34
CA TYR A 143 27.97 4.28 0.36
C TYR A 143 26.94 3.58 -0.53
N LEU A 144 27.14 2.26 -0.71
CA LEU A 144 26.17 1.33 -1.32
C LEU A 144 25.70 1.72 -2.73
N THR A 145 26.57 2.29 -3.55
CA THR A 145 26.28 2.70 -4.92
C THR A 145 25.57 1.59 -5.71
N PRO A 146 24.38 1.84 -6.28
CA PRO A 146 23.64 0.83 -6.99
C PRO A 146 24.27 0.46 -8.34
N MET A 147 23.95 -0.73 -8.88
CA MET A 147 24.25 -1.02 -10.27
C MET A 147 23.47 -0.07 -11.19
N PRO A 148 24.04 0.38 -12.34
CA PRO A 148 25.34 -0.03 -12.90
C PRO A 148 26.57 0.74 -12.37
N HIS A 149 26.38 1.70 -11.46
CA HIS A 149 27.42 2.64 -10.97
C HIS A 149 28.28 2.08 -9.84
N ARG A 150 28.17 0.80 -9.54
CA ARG A 150 28.94 0.19 -8.45
C ARG A 150 30.46 0.38 -8.64
N GLY A 151 31.09 0.97 -7.62
CA GLY A 151 32.53 1.33 -7.65
C GLY A 151 32.78 2.82 -7.85
N GLU A 152 31.73 3.59 -8.13
CA GLU A 152 31.71 5.04 -8.11
C GLU A 152 31.22 5.54 -6.74
N ASP A 153 31.44 6.80 -6.41
CA ASP A 153 30.80 7.42 -5.24
C ASP A 153 29.30 7.51 -5.44
N ASN A 154 28.54 7.14 -4.41
CA ASN A 154 27.09 7.20 -4.48
C ASN A 154 26.60 8.64 -4.29
N GLU A 155 25.49 8.96 -4.96
CA GLU A 155 24.84 10.27 -4.88
C GLU A 155 23.31 10.13 -4.76
N PRO A 156 22.58 11.17 -4.26
CA PRO A 156 21.14 11.10 -4.09
C PRO A 156 20.37 10.77 -5.38
N ALA A 157 20.86 11.19 -6.55
CA ALA A 157 20.23 10.91 -7.84
C ALA A 157 20.13 9.41 -8.16
N PHE A 158 21.05 8.60 -7.61
CA PHE A 158 21.10 7.16 -7.85
C PHE A 158 20.00 6.38 -7.11
N VAL A 159 19.21 7.00 -6.26
CA VAL A 159 18.00 6.39 -5.68
C VAL A 159 17.07 5.81 -6.75
N ARG A 160 17.09 6.40 -7.95
CA ARG A 160 16.30 5.93 -9.09
C ARG A 160 16.62 4.49 -9.45
N PHE A 161 17.89 4.09 -9.53
CA PHE A 161 18.31 2.72 -9.88
C PHE A 161 17.86 1.70 -8.83
N THR A 162 17.94 2.09 -7.55
CA THR A 162 17.39 1.30 -6.44
C THR A 162 15.88 1.09 -6.62
N ALA A 163 15.14 2.15 -6.87
CA ALA A 163 13.69 2.10 -7.04
C ALA A 163 13.27 1.30 -8.29
N GLU A 164 13.98 1.44 -9.43
CA GLU A 164 13.74 0.66 -10.64
C GLU A 164 13.91 -0.84 -10.37
N LYS A 165 14.97 -1.24 -9.65
CA LYS A 165 15.18 -2.64 -9.28
C LYS A 165 14.10 -3.16 -8.33
N ILE A 166 13.68 -2.39 -7.35
CA ILE A 166 12.61 -2.78 -6.44
C ILE A 166 11.28 -2.95 -7.20
N ALA A 167 10.95 -2.04 -8.12
CA ALA A 167 9.76 -2.13 -8.96
C ALA A 167 9.75 -3.43 -9.80
N GLU A 168 10.90 -3.77 -10.41
CA GLU A 168 11.11 -5.03 -11.12
C GLU A 168 10.86 -6.25 -10.20
N VAL A 169 11.47 -6.28 -9.02
CA VAL A 169 11.36 -7.38 -8.04
C VAL A 169 9.92 -7.56 -7.55
N MET A 170 9.20 -6.47 -7.34
CA MET A 170 7.82 -6.48 -6.89
C MET A 170 6.81 -6.68 -8.03
N GLY A 171 7.26 -6.68 -9.29
CA GLY A 171 6.38 -6.82 -10.46
C GLY A 171 5.40 -5.66 -10.62
N MET A 172 5.80 -4.43 -10.28
CA MET A 172 4.95 -3.24 -10.37
C MET A 172 5.60 -2.14 -11.22
N PRO A 173 4.80 -1.22 -11.83
CA PRO A 173 5.35 -0.09 -12.57
C PRO A 173 6.21 0.81 -11.67
N PHE A 174 7.35 1.26 -12.20
CA PHE A 174 8.26 2.18 -11.51
C PHE A 174 7.52 3.44 -10.99
N ALA A 175 6.65 4.03 -11.81
CA ALA A 175 5.90 5.23 -11.42
C ALA A 175 4.98 4.98 -10.20
N ASP A 176 4.41 3.78 -10.06
CA ASP A 176 3.56 3.40 -8.93
C ASP A 176 4.41 3.19 -7.66
N LEU A 177 5.58 2.57 -7.80
CA LEU A 177 6.53 2.45 -6.70
C LEU A 177 7.00 3.84 -6.22
N ALA A 178 7.51 4.66 -7.13
CA ALA A 178 8.03 5.99 -6.82
C ALA A 178 6.98 6.85 -6.10
N ARG A 179 5.73 6.88 -6.61
CA ARG A 179 4.63 7.60 -5.97
C ARG A 179 4.34 7.07 -4.56
N THR A 180 4.27 5.75 -4.39
CA THR A 180 3.93 5.14 -3.11
C THR A 180 5.02 5.37 -2.07
N THR A 181 6.29 5.17 -2.43
CA THR A 181 7.41 5.37 -1.50
C THR A 181 7.59 6.85 -1.15
N THR A 182 7.34 7.78 -2.09
CA THR A 182 7.30 9.22 -1.81
C THR A 182 6.18 9.56 -0.81
N ALA A 183 4.97 9.03 -1.00
CA ALA A 183 3.87 9.25 -0.06
C ALA A 183 4.17 8.65 1.32
N ASN A 184 4.84 7.49 1.38
CA ASN A 184 5.28 6.87 2.61
C ASN A 184 6.29 7.75 3.36
N ALA A 185 7.29 8.31 2.66
CA ALA A 185 8.28 9.21 3.25
C ALA A 185 7.61 10.48 3.79
N ARG A 186 6.72 11.11 3.01
CA ARG A 186 5.94 12.27 3.45
C ARG A 186 5.14 11.98 4.72
N ARG A 187 4.46 10.85 4.76
CA ARG A 187 3.65 10.42 5.92
C ARG A 187 4.51 10.15 7.14
N LEU A 188 5.66 9.48 6.99
CA LEU A 188 6.55 9.15 8.11
C LEU A 188 7.17 10.41 8.70
N PHE A 189 7.76 11.26 7.86
CA PHE A 189 8.56 12.41 8.28
C PHE A 189 7.77 13.72 8.38
N GLY A 190 6.51 13.75 7.92
CA GLY A 190 5.70 14.97 7.93
C GLY A 190 6.20 16.06 6.97
N ILE A 191 6.91 15.69 5.89
CA ILE A 191 7.52 16.62 4.93
C ILE A 191 6.72 16.71 3.62
N GLY A 192 6.79 17.85 2.96
CA GLY A 192 6.26 18.03 1.60
C GLY A 192 4.75 17.92 1.44
N GLY A 193 3.98 18.00 2.54
CA GLY A 193 2.52 17.83 2.57
C GLY A 193 2.07 16.42 2.15
N THR A 194 1.11 15.84 2.86
CA THR A 194 0.32 14.72 2.32
C THR A 194 -0.74 15.30 1.42
N PRO A 195 -1.23 14.59 0.38
CA PRO A 195 -2.40 15.04 -0.34
C PRO A 195 -3.54 15.25 0.66
N ASP A 196 -3.91 16.51 0.92
CA ASP A 196 -4.99 16.84 1.87
C ASP A 196 -6.34 16.56 1.23
N GLU A 197 -6.42 16.65 -0.10
CA GLU A 197 -7.65 16.36 -0.85
C GLU A 197 -7.72 14.90 -1.25
N ALA A 198 -8.91 14.34 -1.11
CA ALA A 198 -9.18 12.98 -1.54
C ALA A 198 -9.24 12.89 -3.08
N ALA A 199 -8.55 11.91 -3.63
CA ALA A 199 -8.51 11.70 -5.08
C ALA A 199 -9.86 11.18 -5.60
N ILE A 200 -10.50 11.95 -6.48
CA ILE A 200 -11.65 11.53 -7.28
C ILE A 200 -11.19 10.55 -8.36
N THR A 201 -10.03 10.83 -8.97
CA THR A 201 -9.41 9.95 -9.97
C THR A 201 -7.99 9.59 -9.53
N TYR A 202 -7.57 8.37 -9.84
CA TYR A 202 -6.21 7.93 -9.56
C TYR A 202 -5.74 6.91 -10.60
N ARG A 203 -4.43 6.90 -10.85
CA ARG A 203 -3.83 6.04 -11.87
C ARG A 203 -3.16 4.83 -11.24
N ILE A 204 -3.41 3.65 -11.80
CA ILE A 204 -2.63 2.44 -11.54
C ILE A 204 -2.24 1.84 -12.89
N GLY A 205 -0.94 1.75 -13.15
CA GLY A 205 -0.44 1.34 -14.45
C GLY A 205 -0.92 2.26 -15.57
N ASP A 206 -1.57 1.69 -16.56
CA ASP A 206 -2.13 2.34 -17.74
C ASP A 206 -3.66 2.62 -17.63
N SER A 207 -4.26 2.36 -16.48
CA SER A 207 -5.70 2.53 -16.25
C SER A 207 -5.98 3.72 -15.31
N LEU A 208 -7.08 4.44 -15.60
CA LEU A 208 -7.60 5.50 -14.74
C LEU A 208 -8.74 4.96 -13.87
N TYR A 209 -8.60 5.09 -12.57
CA TYR A 209 -9.58 4.63 -11.58
C TYR A 209 -10.42 5.79 -11.07
N LEU A 210 -11.73 5.54 -10.87
CA LEU A 210 -12.70 6.52 -10.40
C LEU A 210 -13.18 6.15 -9.00
N ASN A 211 -12.95 7.05 -8.05
CA ASN A 211 -13.36 6.94 -6.66
C ASN A 211 -14.61 7.79 -6.43
N VAL A 212 -15.77 7.17 -6.49
CA VAL A 212 -17.04 7.90 -6.55
C VAL A 212 -17.80 7.93 -5.22
N THR A 213 -17.44 7.07 -4.25
CA THR A 213 -18.11 6.96 -2.95
C THR A 213 -17.26 6.23 -1.92
N ASN A 214 -17.50 6.54 -0.63
CA ASN A 214 -17.00 5.74 0.49
C ASN A 214 -18.00 4.66 0.95
N ARG A 215 -19.26 4.72 0.49
CA ARG A 215 -20.31 3.77 0.89
C ARG A 215 -20.05 2.41 0.28
N CYS A 216 -20.32 1.36 1.06
CA CYS A 216 -20.21 -0.01 0.62
C CYS A 216 -21.14 -0.87 1.45
N PRO A 217 -21.92 -1.79 0.86
CA PRO A 217 -22.81 -2.68 1.59
C PRO A 217 -22.06 -3.78 2.35
N ASN A 218 -20.76 -3.96 2.11
CA ASN A 218 -19.89 -4.90 2.82
C ASN A 218 -19.03 -4.19 3.88
N ALA A 219 -18.68 -4.93 4.94
CA ALA A 219 -17.80 -4.50 6.02
C ALA A 219 -16.62 -5.48 6.20
N CYS A 220 -15.93 -5.82 5.11
CA CYS A 220 -14.80 -6.75 5.10
C CYS A 220 -13.68 -6.27 6.06
N PRO A 221 -13.30 -7.02 7.10
CA PRO A 221 -12.28 -6.59 8.08
C PRO A 221 -10.90 -6.32 7.46
N TRP A 222 -10.60 -7.00 6.36
CA TRP A 222 -9.35 -6.86 5.61
C TRP A 222 -9.35 -5.71 4.58
N CYS A 223 -10.46 -4.98 4.44
CA CYS A 223 -10.56 -3.86 3.49
C CYS A 223 -9.72 -2.68 3.93
N VAL A 224 -9.00 -2.06 2.97
CA VAL A 224 -8.20 -0.85 3.20
C VAL A 224 -9.00 0.26 3.87
N ARG A 225 -10.31 0.35 3.62
CA ARG A 225 -11.22 1.34 4.20
C ARG A 225 -11.20 1.39 5.73
N PHE A 226 -10.92 0.26 6.40
CA PHE A 226 -10.84 0.17 7.85
C PHE A 226 -9.41 0.31 8.40
N ARG A 227 -8.42 0.46 7.53
CA ARG A 227 -7.00 0.44 7.90
C ARG A 227 -6.26 1.72 7.54
N SER A 228 -6.57 2.32 6.40
CA SER A 228 -5.85 3.49 5.90
C SER A 228 -6.73 4.30 4.94
N PRO A 229 -6.75 5.64 5.04
CA PRO A 229 -7.38 6.48 4.03
C PRO A 229 -6.59 6.52 2.72
N TYR A 230 -5.42 5.90 2.66
CA TYR A 230 -4.53 5.91 1.51
C TYR A 230 -4.43 4.53 0.86
N LEU A 231 -4.38 4.52 -0.47
CA LEU A 231 -4.06 3.36 -1.30
C LEU A 231 -3.05 3.76 -2.38
N LYS A 232 -1.91 3.06 -2.43
CA LYS A 232 -0.83 3.31 -3.41
C LYS A 232 -0.44 4.79 -3.54
N GLY A 233 -0.38 5.50 -2.40
CA GLY A 233 0.00 6.91 -2.32
C GLY A 233 -1.12 7.91 -2.63
N TYR A 234 -2.35 7.47 -2.92
CA TYR A 234 -3.52 8.33 -3.07
C TYR A 234 -4.38 8.32 -1.81
N LYS A 235 -4.83 9.48 -1.33
CA LYS A 235 -5.89 9.59 -0.32
C LYS A 235 -7.22 9.25 -1.00
N LEU A 236 -7.85 8.14 -0.63
CA LEU A 236 -9.11 7.71 -1.24
C LEU A 236 -10.32 7.92 -0.33
N ALA A 237 -10.14 8.16 0.97
CA ALA A 237 -11.25 8.50 1.86
C ALA A 237 -11.79 9.88 1.47
N LEU A 238 -12.91 9.89 0.76
CA LEU A 238 -13.59 11.11 0.31
C LEU A 238 -14.18 11.87 1.52
N GLU A 239 -14.08 13.19 1.53
CA GLU A 239 -14.75 14.03 2.51
C GLU A 239 -16.23 14.20 2.17
N ARG A 240 -16.56 14.22 0.89
CA ARG A 240 -17.91 14.17 0.33
C ARG A 240 -17.92 13.40 -1.00
N GLU A 241 -19.07 12.94 -1.41
CA GLU A 241 -19.23 12.29 -2.71
C GLU A 241 -19.17 13.34 -3.84
N PRO A 242 -18.30 13.16 -4.86
CA PRO A 242 -18.18 14.11 -5.97
C PRO A 242 -19.40 14.04 -6.89
N GLY A 243 -19.83 15.18 -7.43
CA GLY A 243 -20.86 15.26 -8.46
C GLY A 243 -20.40 14.74 -9.82
N TYR A 244 -21.36 14.60 -10.77
CA TYR A 244 -21.04 14.16 -12.13
C TYR A 244 -20.00 15.08 -12.80
N GLU A 245 -20.21 16.40 -12.74
CA GLU A 245 -19.34 17.40 -13.35
C GLU A 245 -17.93 17.37 -12.77
N GLU A 246 -17.82 17.18 -11.47
CA GLU A 246 -16.52 17.08 -10.78
C GLU A 246 -15.75 15.83 -11.21
N ILE A 247 -16.46 14.69 -11.38
CA ILE A 247 -15.84 13.44 -11.84
C ILE A 247 -15.36 13.62 -13.28
N VAL A 248 -16.17 14.17 -14.17
CA VAL A 248 -15.82 14.42 -15.57
C VAL A 248 -14.62 15.39 -15.67
N ALA A 249 -14.65 16.47 -14.89
CA ALA A 249 -13.52 17.41 -14.82
C ALA A 249 -12.23 16.74 -14.31
N ALA A 250 -12.34 15.87 -13.29
CA ALA A 250 -11.19 15.13 -12.76
C ALA A 250 -10.65 14.07 -13.73
N ILE A 251 -11.50 13.47 -14.58
CA ILE A 251 -11.06 12.55 -15.65
C ILE A 251 -10.27 13.30 -16.72
N GLY A 252 -10.75 14.49 -17.13
CA GLY A 252 -10.16 15.28 -18.19
C GLY A 252 -10.12 14.53 -19.53
N TYR A 253 -8.93 14.09 -19.94
CA TYR A 253 -8.70 13.46 -21.24
C TYR A 253 -8.47 11.95 -21.11
N VAL A 254 -9.31 11.12 -21.75
CA VAL A 254 -9.32 9.67 -21.58
C VAL A 254 -8.32 8.91 -22.45
N LYS A 255 -7.88 9.48 -23.60
CA LYS A 255 -7.04 8.76 -24.60
C LYS A 255 -5.73 8.15 -24.07
N PRO A 256 -5.04 8.74 -23.04
CA PRO A 256 -3.81 8.14 -22.52
C PRO A 256 -4.03 6.82 -21.78
N TYR A 257 -5.27 6.50 -21.44
CA TYR A 257 -5.59 5.35 -20.60
C TYR A 257 -6.12 4.19 -21.43
N ARG A 258 -5.65 2.98 -21.11
CA ARG A 258 -6.19 1.74 -21.69
C ARG A 258 -7.67 1.55 -21.39
N GLU A 259 -8.08 1.94 -20.19
CA GLU A 259 -9.46 1.86 -19.70
C GLU A 259 -9.69 2.84 -18.56
N VAL A 260 -10.96 3.20 -18.35
CA VAL A 260 -11.45 3.91 -17.17
C VAL A 260 -12.20 2.93 -16.29
N VAL A 261 -11.85 2.87 -15.00
CA VAL A 261 -12.31 1.83 -14.08
C VAL A 261 -13.09 2.46 -12.93
N PHE A 262 -14.36 2.09 -12.78
CA PHE A 262 -15.09 2.40 -11.57
C PHE A 262 -14.63 1.46 -10.45
N CYS A 263 -13.78 1.96 -9.58
CA CYS A 263 -13.26 1.27 -8.40
C CYS A 263 -12.65 2.32 -7.48
N GLY A 264 -13.03 2.34 -6.23
CA GLY A 264 -12.54 3.33 -5.29
C GLY A 264 -12.52 2.80 -3.86
N TYR A 265 -12.73 3.71 -2.92
CA TYR A 265 -12.74 3.41 -1.50
C TYR A 265 -14.00 2.63 -1.09
N GLY A 266 -15.14 2.90 -1.76
CA GLY A 266 -16.40 2.21 -1.56
C GLY A 266 -16.83 1.34 -2.74
N GLU A 267 -18.10 1.00 -2.78
CA GLU A 267 -18.76 0.23 -3.84
C GLU A 267 -19.39 1.19 -4.87
N PRO A 268 -18.91 1.22 -6.12
CA PRO A 268 -19.42 2.18 -7.12
C PRO A 268 -20.93 2.10 -7.36
N THR A 269 -21.52 0.90 -7.29
CA THR A 269 -22.94 0.70 -7.55
C THR A 269 -23.87 1.25 -6.45
N GLU A 270 -23.33 1.73 -5.33
CA GLU A 270 -24.07 2.58 -4.37
C GLU A 270 -24.51 3.91 -5.01
N ARG A 271 -23.86 4.28 -6.13
CA ARG A 271 -24.18 5.48 -6.92
C ARG A 271 -24.42 5.14 -8.40
N LEU A 272 -25.29 4.16 -8.64
CA LEU A 272 -25.52 3.61 -9.96
C LEU A 272 -25.82 4.68 -11.02
N ASP A 273 -26.63 5.70 -10.69
CA ASP A 273 -26.98 6.77 -11.64
C ASP A 273 -25.77 7.61 -12.06
N VAL A 274 -24.87 7.88 -11.12
CA VAL A 274 -23.60 8.58 -11.41
C VAL A 274 -22.70 7.69 -12.26
N VAL A 275 -22.58 6.41 -11.90
CA VAL A 275 -21.80 5.43 -12.67
C VAL A 275 -22.28 5.38 -14.11
N LYS A 276 -23.60 5.29 -14.35
CA LYS A 276 -24.18 5.25 -15.70
C LYS A 276 -23.89 6.52 -16.50
N LYS A 277 -24.10 7.70 -15.90
CA LYS A 277 -23.85 9.00 -16.56
C LYS A 277 -22.37 9.17 -16.94
N VAL A 278 -21.47 8.87 -16.01
CA VAL A 278 -20.02 8.98 -16.26
C VAL A 278 -19.57 7.92 -17.26
N ALA A 279 -20.05 6.68 -17.18
CA ALA A 279 -19.75 5.63 -18.15
C ALA A 279 -20.18 6.03 -19.56
N ALA A 280 -21.40 6.57 -19.73
CA ALA A 280 -21.88 7.07 -21.02
C ALA A 280 -20.97 8.16 -21.58
N TRP A 281 -20.55 9.10 -20.74
CA TRP A 281 -19.60 10.15 -21.14
C TRP A 281 -18.25 9.59 -21.57
N VAL A 282 -17.69 8.63 -20.82
CA VAL A 282 -16.40 7.96 -21.15
C VAL A 282 -16.54 7.20 -22.46
N LYS A 283 -17.65 6.47 -22.67
CA LYS A 283 -17.92 5.74 -23.91
C LYS A 283 -18.02 6.68 -25.12
N ALA A 284 -18.64 7.84 -24.96
CA ALA A 284 -18.72 8.86 -26.01
C ALA A 284 -17.35 9.42 -26.40
N GLN A 285 -16.34 9.34 -25.50
CA GLN A 285 -14.95 9.68 -25.80
C GLN A 285 -14.16 8.52 -26.44
N GLY A 286 -14.80 7.37 -26.70
CA GLY A 286 -14.21 6.18 -27.30
C GLY A 286 -13.32 5.34 -26.36
N ALA A 287 -13.38 5.55 -25.06
CA ALA A 287 -12.61 4.80 -24.10
C ALA A 287 -13.37 3.56 -23.58
N ARG A 288 -12.59 2.55 -23.17
CA ARG A 288 -13.10 1.34 -22.52
C ARG A 288 -13.47 1.62 -21.08
N VAL A 289 -14.62 1.09 -20.64
CA VAL A 289 -15.11 1.20 -19.26
C VAL A 289 -15.08 -0.16 -18.57
N ARG A 290 -14.53 -0.23 -17.37
CA ARG A 290 -14.63 -1.40 -16.49
C ARG A 290 -15.26 -1.02 -15.15
N LEU A 291 -16.08 -1.92 -14.62
CA LEU A 291 -16.65 -1.82 -13.28
C LEU A 291 -16.05 -2.91 -12.39
N ASP A 292 -15.39 -2.50 -11.32
CA ASP A 292 -14.98 -3.39 -10.23
C ASP A 292 -16.02 -3.26 -9.11
N THR A 293 -16.73 -4.35 -8.79
CA THR A 293 -17.89 -4.34 -7.88
C THR A 293 -17.89 -5.53 -6.93
N ASN A 294 -18.56 -5.42 -5.81
CA ASN A 294 -18.88 -6.54 -4.92
C ASN A 294 -20.13 -7.35 -5.39
N GLY A 295 -20.79 -6.91 -6.45
CA GLY A 295 -21.96 -7.61 -7.04
C GLY A 295 -23.27 -7.42 -6.30
N LEU A 296 -23.36 -6.57 -5.29
CA LEU A 296 -24.58 -6.34 -4.51
C LEU A 296 -25.43 -5.17 -5.01
N GLY A 297 -25.04 -4.56 -6.12
CA GLY A 297 -25.73 -3.38 -6.65
C GLY A 297 -27.23 -3.59 -6.91
N SER A 298 -27.65 -4.81 -7.31
CA SER A 298 -29.07 -5.12 -7.49
C SER A 298 -29.87 -5.11 -6.19
N LEU A 299 -29.27 -5.58 -5.08
CA LEU A 299 -29.88 -5.48 -3.75
C LEU A 299 -29.93 -4.02 -3.25
N VAL A 300 -28.87 -3.26 -3.53
CA VAL A 300 -28.83 -1.82 -3.19
C VAL A 300 -29.93 -1.05 -3.92
N ALA A 301 -30.09 -1.33 -5.22
CA ALA A 301 -31.06 -0.64 -6.07
C ALA A 301 -32.50 -1.19 -5.95
N GLY A 302 -32.70 -2.35 -5.31
CA GLY A 302 -34.00 -3.03 -5.24
C GLY A 302 -34.50 -3.56 -6.58
N ARG A 303 -33.62 -3.69 -7.59
CA ARG A 303 -33.93 -4.19 -8.94
C ARG A 303 -32.70 -4.76 -9.63
N ASP A 304 -32.89 -5.51 -10.70
CA ASP A 304 -31.77 -5.99 -11.52
C ASP A 304 -31.10 -4.84 -12.27
N ILE A 305 -29.82 -4.61 -11.98
CA ILE A 305 -29.05 -3.53 -12.60
C ILE A 305 -28.22 -3.99 -13.80
N ALA A 306 -28.04 -5.29 -14.02
CA ALA A 306 -27.20 -5.80 -15.09
C ALA A 306 -27.60 -5.29 -16.48
N PRO A 307 -28.92 -5.28 -16.85
CA PRO A 307 -29.36 -4.70 -18.11
C PRO A 307 -29.05 -3.20 -18.27
N GLU A 308 -29.03 -2.44 -17.15
CA GLU A 308 -28.74 -1.01 -17.17
C GLU A 308 -27.27 -0.68 -17.44
N LEU A 309 -26.38 -1.65 -17.27
CA LEU A 309 -24.94 -1.53 -17.55
C LEU A 309 -24.59 -1.92 -18.99
N ALA A 310 -25.48 -2.58 -19.70
CA ALA A 310 -25.28 -3.00 -21.08
C ALA A 310 -24.97 -1.79 -21.99
N GLY A 311 -23.92 -1.92 -22.81
CA GLY A 311 -23.44 -0.83 -23.68
C GLY A 311 -22.71 0.32 -22.99
N LEU A 312 -22.79 0.42 -21.65
CA LEU A 312 -22.07 1.43 -20.85
C LEU A 312 -20.75 0.88 -20.27
N VAL A 313 -20.74 -0.42 -19.97
CA VAL A 313 -19.58 -1.09 -19.33
C VAL A 313 -19.11 -2.22 -20.25
N ASP A 314 -17.82 -2.22 -20.56
CA ASP A 314 -17.20 -3.21 -21.45
C ASP A 314 -16.68 -4.45 -20.70
N ALA A 315 -16.41 -4.30 -19.39
CA ALA A 315 -15.95 -5.37 -18.53
C ALA A 315 -16.39 -5.19 -17.09
N VAL A 316 -16.65 -6.30 -16.40
CA VAL A 316 -16.98 -6.30 -14.97
C VAL A 316 -16.06 -7.26 -14.23
N SER A 317 -15.47 -6.79 -13.12
CA SER A 317 -14.77 -7.63 -12.15
C SER A 317 -15.60 -7.74 -10.88
N VAL A 318 -16.07 -8.93 -10.55
CA VAL A 318 -16.94 -9.16 -9.39
C VAL A 318 -16.14 -9.80 -8.26
N SER A 319 -16.09 -9.15 -7.11
CA SER A 319 -15.42 -9.62 -5.91
C SER A 319 -16.30 -10.65 -5.18
N VAL A 320 -16.24 -11.90 -5.60
CA VAL A 320 -16.96 -13.01 -4.97
C VAL A 320 -16.26 -13.46 -3.68
N ASN A 321 -14.94 -13.39 -3.64
CA ASN A 321 -14.04 -13.64 -2.52
C ASN A 321 -14.02 -15.07 -1.96
N THR A 322 -15.04 -15.89 -2.15
CA THR A 322 -15.09 -17.32 -1.77
C THR A 322 -16.14 -18.08 -2.58
N ALA A 323 -16.03 -19.40 -2.62
CA ALA A 323 -17.05 -20.28 -3.23
C ALA A 323 -18.14 -20.71 -2.24
N ASP A 324 -18.03 -20.35 -0.96
CA ASP A 324 -18.93 -20.78 0.10
C ASP A 324 -19.75 -19.60 0.66
N ALA A 325 -21.06 -19.79 0.77
CA ALA A 325 -22.00 -18.75 1.20
C ALA A 325 -21.82 -18.33 2.67
N ARG A 326 -21.53 -19.29 3.56
CA ARG A 326 -21.31 -19.03 4.99
C ARG A 326 -20.01 -18.25 5.15
N GLN A 327 -18.95 -18.73 4.50
CA GLN A 327 -17.65 -18.06 4.50
C GLN A 327 -17.76 -16.63 3.92
N TYR A 328 -18.58 -16.43 2.88
CA TYR A 328 -18.82 -15.08 2.34
C TYR A 328 -19.42 -14.15 3.40
N ALA A 329 -20.39 -14.62 4.16
CA ALA A 329 -21.02 -13.82 5.21
C ALA A 329 -20.01 -13.43 6.31
N GLU A 330 -19.09 -14.33 6.67
CA GLU A 330 -18.05 -14.09 7.66
C GLU A 330 -16.98 -13.14 7.15
N LEU A 331 -16.48 -13.36 5.93
CA LEU A 331 -15.40 -12.58 5.30
C LEU A 331 -15.86 -11.18 4.86
N CYS A 332 -17.04 -11.08 4.26
CA CYS A 332 -17.48 -9.83 3.65
C CYS A 332 -18.43 -9.02 4.54
N ARG A 333 -19.06 -9.64 5.53
CA ARG A 333 -20.00 -9.02 6.48
C ARG A 333 -21.00 -8.12 5.78
N PRO A 334 -21.81 -8.67 4.82
CA PRO A 334 -22.72 -7.86 4.03
C PRO A 334 -23.91 -7.41 4.88
N ARG A 335 -24.39 -6.16 4.67
CA ARG A 335 -25.58 -5.63 5.36
C ARG A 335 -26.87 -6.40 5.01
N PHE A 336 -26.85 -7.19 3.94
CA PHE A 336 -27.99 -7.98 3.47
C PHE A 336 -27.99 -9.43 4.01
N GLY A 337 -27.07 -9.79 4.89
CA GLY A 337 -27.00 -11.11 5.51
C GLY A 337 -26.85 -12.25 4.47
N GLU A 338 -27.55 -13.35 4.71
CA GLU A 338 -27.47 -14.57 3.91
C GLU A 338 -27.93 -14.40 2.45
N ALA A 339 -28.80 -13.42 2.17
CA ALA A 339 -29.25 -13.15 0.80
C ALA A 339 -28.14 -12.62 -0.12
N ALA A 340 -27.06 -12.08 0.46
CA ALA A 340 -26.01 -11.40 -0.29
C ALA A 340 -25.28 -12.34 -1.25
N TYR A 341 -24.87 -13.52 -0.81
CA TYR A 341 -24.09 -14.44 -1.66
C TYR A 341 -24.86 -14.87 -2.90
N GLY A 342 -26.13 -15.27 -2.72
CA GLY A 342 -27.01 -15.63 -3.83
C GLY A 342 -27.19 -14.46 -4.83
N ALA A 343 -27.29 -13.23 -4.33
CA ALA A 343 -27.40 -12.04 -5.15
C ALA A 343 -26.13 -11.76 -5.97
N VAL A 344 -24.94 -11.92 -5.36
CA VAL A 344 -23.64 -11.80 -6.06
C VAL A 344 -23.53 -12.80 -7.20
N ILE A 345 -23.82 -14.09 -6.94
CA ILE A 345 -23.80 -15.14 -7.96
C ILE A 345 -24.85 -14.87 -9.06
N GLY A 346 -26.03 -14.42 -8.67
CA GLY A 346 -27.10 -14.00 -9.60
C GLY A 346 -26.65 -12.83 -10.50
N PHE A 347 -25.96 -11.84 -9.92
CA PHE A 347 -25.40 -10.72 -10.69
C PHE A 347 -24.33 -11.19 -11.68
N VAL A 348 -23.41 -12.08 -11.28
CA VAL A 348 -22.39 -12.64 -12.20
C VAL A 348 -23.03 -13.30 -13.41
N LYS A 349 -24.07 -14.12 -13.20
CA LYS A 349 -24.79 -14.80 -14.30
C LYS A 349 -25.41 -13.79 -15.26
N ARG A 350 -26.17 -12.81 -14.74
CA ARG A 350 -26.83 -11.79 -15.59
C ARG A 350 -25.86 -10.85 -16.27
N ALA A 351 -24.78 -10.45 -15.56
CA ALA A 351 -23.73 -9.63 -16.16
C ALA A 351 -23.05 -10.33 -17.35
N LYS A 352 -22.82 -11.65 -17.26
CA LYS A 352 -22.30 -12.46 -18.38
C LYS A 352 -23.19 -12.38 -19.62
N ASP A 353 -24.51 -12.40 -19.44
CA ASP A 353 -25.46 -12.40 -20.56
C ASP A 353 -25.47 -11.04 -21.30
N VAL A 354 -25.14 -9.94 -20.64
CA VAL A 354 -25.29 -8.58 -21.20
C VAL A 354 -23.99 -7.81 -21.41
N ILE A 355 -22.87 -8.18 -20.73
CA ILE A 355 -21.59 -7.47 -20.81
C ILE A 355 -20.53 -8.31 -21.52
N GLY A 356 -20.59 -9.64 -21.44
CA GLY A 356 -19.67 -10.54 -22.14
C GLY A 356 -18.27 -10.68 -21.53
N ASP A 357 -17.65 -9.63 -20.99
CA ASP A 357 -16.34 -9.69 -20.32
C ASP A 357 -16.49 -9.62 -18.80
N VAL A 358 -16.74 -10.77 -18.18
CA VAL A 358 -16.95 -10.89 -16.74
C VAL A 358 -15.82 -11.70 -16.11
N THR A 359 -15.24 -11.16 -15.03
CA THR A 359 -14.19 -11.80 -14.24
C THR A 359 -14.64 -11.92 -12.79
N VAL A 360 -14.67 -13.12 -12.25
CA VAL A 360 -14.77 -13.36 -10.80
C VAL A 360 -13.40 -13.15 -10.17
N THR A 361 -13.36 -12.43 -9.05
CA THR A 361 -12.13 -12.21 -8.30
C THR A 361 -12.25 -12.66 -6.86
N VAL A 362 -11.14 -13.18 -6.32
CA VAL A 362 -10.96 -13.46 -4.90
C VAL A 362 -9.70 -12.80 -4.38
N VAL A 363 -9.66 -12.52 -3.08
CA VAL A 363 -8.45 -12.08 -2.38
C VAL A 363 -7.77 -13.30 -1.78
N SER A 364 -6.44 -13.41 -1.88
CA SER A 364 -5.64 -14.53 -1.38
C SER A 364 -5.49 -14.49 0.15
N LEU A 365 -6.63 -14.52 0.87
CA LEU A 365 -6.62 -14.67 2.32
C LEU A 365 -6.31 -16.12 2.68
N PRO A 366 -5.62 -16.39 3.82
CA PRO A 366 -5.23 -17.75 4.22
C PRO A 366 -6.41 -18.72 4.32
N GLU A 367 -7.58 -18.23 4.73
CA GLU A 367 -8.80 -19.01 4.92
C GLU A 367 -9.59 -19.26 3.63
N VAL A 368 -9.22 -18.65 2.49
CA VAL A 368 -9.96 -18.78 1.22
C VAL A 368 -9.44 -19.94 0.39
N ASP A 369 -10.31 -20.89 0.07
CA ASP A 369 -10.02 -21.93 -0.94
C ASP A 369 -10.10 -21.31 -2.35
N VAL A 370 -8.92 -20.90 -2.85
CA VAL A 370 -8.76 -20.28 -4.17
C VAL A 370 -9.17 -21.23 -5.30
N GLU A 371 -8.90 -22.55 -5.14
CA GLU A 371 -9.23 -23.53 -6.17
C GLU A 371 -10.74 -23.84 -6.22
N ALA A 372 -11.44 -23.84 -5.08
CA ALA A 372 -12.89 -23.91 -5.07
C ALA A 372 -13.53 -22.70 -5.77
N ALA A 373 -12.98 -21.50 -5.53
CA ALA A 373 -13.44 -20.28 -6.20
C ALA A 373 -13.15 -20.28 -7.72
N ARG A 374 -12.04 -20.89 -8.13
CA ARG A 374 -11.72 -21.09 -9.56
C ARG A 374 -12.78 -22.00 -10.21
N ARG A 375 -13.06 -23.15 -9.61
CA ARG A 375 -14.09 -24.08 -10.11
C ARG A 375 -15.46 -23.44 -10.18
N LEU A 376 -15.81 -22.58 -9.21
CA LEU A 376 -17.03 -21.80 -9.26
C LEU A 376 -17.09 -20.89 -10.50
N ALA A 377 -16.02 -20.14 -10.77
CA ALA A 377 -15.93 -19.26 -11.94
C ALA A 377 -16.01 -20.05 -13.26
N GLU A 378 -15.34 -21.20 -13.34
CA GLU A 378 -15.43 -22.13 -14.48
C GLU A 378 -16.87 -22.65 -14.69
N GLY A 379 -17.54 -23.07 -13.61
CA GLY A 379 -18.94 -23.50 -13.66
C GLY A 379 -19.91 -22.37 -14.07
N LEU A 380 -19.58 -21.12 -13.79
CA LEU A 380 -20.33 -19.94 -14.27
C LEU A 380 -19.93 -19.55 -15.70
N GLY A 381 -18.85 -20.11 -16.26
CA GLY A 381 -18.33 -19.80 -17.58
C GLY A 381 -17.80 -18.37 -17.71
N VAL A 382 -17.12 -17.87 -16.66
CA VAL A 382 -16.51 -16.54 -16.59
C VAL A 382 -15.03 -16.63 -16.25
N LYS A 383 -14.28 -15.53 -16.51
CA LYS A 383 -12.86 -15.45 -16.17
C LYS A 383 -12.65 -15.47 -14.66
N PHE A 384 -11.48 -15.93 -14.23
CA PHE A 384 -11.06 -15.94 -12.84
C PHE A 384 -9.75 -15.18 -12.61
N ARG A 385 -9.65 -14.44 -11.50
CA ARG A 385 -8.43 -13.74 -11.11
C ARG A 385 -8.28 -13.72 -9.59
N VAL A 386 -7.08 -14.07 -9.12
CA VAL A 386 -6.69 -13.90 -7.71
C VAL A 386 -6.06 -12.52 -7.53
N ARG A 387 -6.53 -11.78 -6.53
CA ARG A 387 -5.91 -10.56 -6.05
C ARG A 387 -5.08 -10.89 -4.84
N GLN A 388 -3.78 -10.63 -4.91
CA GLN A 388 -2.91 -10.86 -3.77
C GLN A 388 -3.33 -9.97 -2.60
N TYR A 389 -3.53 -10.60 -1.45
CA TYR A 389 -3.73 -9.86 -0.22
C TYR A 389 -2.40 -9.27 0.22
N VAL A 390 -2.38 -7.97 0.45
CA VAL A 390 -1.25 -7.26 1.04
C VAL A 390 -1.76 -6.67 2.33
N GLU A 391 -1.25 -7.17 3.44
CA GLU A 391 -1.79 -6.93 4.78
C GLU A 391 -1.84 -5.44 5.19
N HIS A 392 -1.05 -4.62 4.51
CA HIS A 392 -0.98 -3.17 4.75
C HIS A 392 -0.90 -2.45 3.40
N GLY A 393 -2.04 -2.20 2.80
CA GLY A 393 -2.19 -1.46 1.55
C GLY A 393 -1.71 -0.01 1.60
#